data_86cae47d5bb7073530b9058084cea046
#
_entry.id   86cae47d5bb7073530b9058084cea046
#
_cell.length_a   1.000
_cell.length_b   1.000
_cell.length_c   1.000
_cell.angle_alpha   90.00
_cell.angle_beta   90.00
_cell.angle_gamma   90.00
#
_symmetry.space_group_name_H-M   'P 1'
#
loop_
_entity.id
_entity.type
_entity.pdbx_description
1 polymer ?
#
loop_
_entity_poly.entity_id
_entity_poly.type
_entity_poly.pdbx_seq_one_letter_code
_entity_poly.pdbx_strand_id
1 'polypeptide(L)'
;MAGGETAEAKNEGTESVKPMETSIESRLNFIRSGGRGLNDGIAPPAVNGAMPSIQRAPAKAAESISQDGGGDLPAEASQEGAPLPPEHRPRTAAELGMRQSIVEDLALKTLYIGGTMSTRELARQMRLSVNVADELVNKMRAGQLCQVTGMTANLATVALTDQGRRRGLELMALSQYVGAAPVSLESYVTQVRKQSVRKMIVRKADVERAFGDLVIDPKVLGQIGTGLNSGASIFVHGPAGVGKTAIAETMSRVLAEDSVWIPYSIEVDGQMIVVYDPMIHKRVDGPQFDNCDERWIRCQRPAVLVGGELTIDMLDLQFNATTKFYSGP
;
A
#
# COMPACT_ATOMS: atom_id res chain seq x y z
N MET A 1 -73.67 -26.91 -9.19
CA MET A 1 -72.98 -26.73 -10.48
C MET A 1 -71.93 -25.65 -10.29
N ALA A 2 -70.75 -26.09 -10.44
CA ALA A 2 -69.60 -25.55 -11.15
C ALA A 2 -69.06 -24.24 -10.55
N GLY A 3 -67.85 -24.03 -10.39
CA GLY A 3 -66.59 -24.65 -10.70
C GLY A 3 -65.53 -23.69 -10.18
N GLY A 4 -64.60 -24.22 -9.44
CA GLY A 4 -63.48 -23.45 -8.90
C GLY A 4 -62.42 -23.28 -9.97
N GLU A 5 -61.87 -22.11 -10.07
CA GLU A 5 -60.56 -21.86 -10.70
C GLU A 5 -59.55 -21.41 -9.64
N THR A 6 -58.61 -22.29 -9.44
CA THR A 6 -57.42 -22.04 -8.65
C THR A 6 -56.44 -21.21 -9.47
N ALA A 7 -56.16 -19.99 -9.01
CA ALA A 7 -55.08 -19.18 -9.56
C ALA A 7 -53.73 -19.56 -8.90
N GLU A 8 -52.84 -20.11 -9.70
CA GLU A 8 -51.41 -20.31 -9.36
C GLU A 8 -50.73 -18.97 -9.15
N ALA A 9 -50.25 -18.74 -7.95
CA ALA A 9 -49.33 -17.64 -7.66
C ALA A 9 -47.93 -18.03 -8.18
N LYS A 10 -47.47 -17.36 -9.23
CA LYS A 10 -46.10 -17.39 -9.71
C LYS A 10 -45.18 -16.77 -8.66
N ASN A 11 -44.29 -17.58 -8.20
CA ASN A 11 -43.15 -17.23 -7.35
C ASN A 11 -42.14 -16.46 -8.26
N GLU A 12 -42.13 -15.13 -8.19
CA GLU A 12 -41.09 -14.33 -8.83
C GLU A 12 -39.85 -14.34 -7.97
N GLY A 13 -38.79 -14.76 -8.63
CA GLY A 13 -37.49 -15.10 -8.06
C GLY A 13 -36.76 -13.94 -7.38
N THR A 14 -36.17 -14.30 -6.29
CA THR A 14 -35.07 -13.57 -5.66
C THR A 14 -33.93 -13.39 -6.68
N GLU A 15 -33.81 -12.20 -7.24
CA GLU A 15 -32.62 -11.79 -7.99
C GLU A 15 -31.43 -11.74 -7.07
N SER A 16 -30.49 -12.63 -7.34
CA SER A 16 -29.22 -12.75 -6.61
C SER A 16 -28.33 -11.53 -6.87
N VAL A 17 -27.93 -10.87 -5.80
CA VAL A 17 -26.91 -9.80 -5.77
C VAL A 17 -25.54 -10.40 -6.10
N LYS A 18 -25.25 -10.66 -7.38
CA LYS A 18 -23.97 -11.25 -7.83
C LYS A 18 -23.18 -10.51 -8.91
N PRO A 19 -23.40 -9.25 -9.29
CA PRO A 19 -22.54 -8.62 -10.31
C PRO A 19 -21.41 -7.73 -9.78
N MET A 20 -21.37 -7.40 -8.50
CA MET A 20 -20.44 -6.38 -8.01
C MET A 20 -19.10 -6.96 -7.50
N GLU A 21 -19.11 -8.14 -6.89
CA GLU A 21 -17.89 -8.81 -6.40
C GLU A 21 -16.98 -9.26 -7.55
N THR A 22 -17.54 -9.77 -8.64
CA THR A 22 -16.77 -10.20 -9.82
C THR A 22 -16.03 -9.06 -10.53
N SER A 23 -16.47 -7.81 -10.42
CA SER A 23 -15.79 -6.67 -11.03
C SER A 23 -14.54 -6.26 -10.26
N ILE A 24 -14.58 -6.26 -8.92
CA ILE A 24 -13.44 -5.91 -8.06
C ILE A 24 -12.37 -6.99 -8.15
N GLU A 25 -12.75 -8.26 -8.07
CA GLU A 25 -11.83 -9.39 -8.21
C GLU A 25 -11.15 -9.42 -9.59
N SER A 26 -11.88 -9.15 -10.65
CA SER A 26 -11.33 -9.10 -12.02
C SER A 26 -10.28 -7.99 -12.16
N ARG A 27 -10.53 -6.81 -11.58
CA ARG A 27 -9.60 -5.67 -11.61
C ARG A 27 -8.39 -5.88 -10.71
N LEU A 28 -8.58 -6.53 -9.55
CA LEU A 28 -7.49 -6.90 -8.65
C LEU A 28 -6.61 -7.99 -9.27
N ASN A 29 -7.19 -8.97 -9.96
CA ASN A 29 -6.46 -9.98 -10.70
C ASN A 29 -5.66 -9.38 -11.88
N PHE A 30 -6.19 -8.35 -12.54
CA PHE A 30 -5.45 -7.58 -13.54
C PHE A 30 -4.21 -6.89 -12.92
N ILE A 31 -4.32 -6.36 -11.71
CA ILE A 31 -3.18 -5.78 -10.96
C ILE A 31 -2.15 -6.85 -10.62
N ARG A 32 -2.59 -8.02 -10.15
CA ARG A 32 -1.73 -9.17 -9.82
C ARG A 32 -0.96 -9.69 -11.02
N SER A 33 -1.60 -9.76 -12.20
CA SER A 33 -0.96 -10.25 -13.43
C SER A 33 0.00 -9.25 -14.07
N GLY A 34 0.20 -8.07 -13.48
CA GLY A 34 1.04 -7.00 -14.04
C GLY A 34 0.54 -6.51 -15.40
N GLY A 35 -0.75 -6.67 -15.70
CA GLY A 35 -1.38 -6.18 -16.93
C GLY A 35 -1.02 -6.98 -18.19
N ARG A 36 -0.52 -8.21 -18.07
CA ARG A 36 -0.29 -9.09 -19.21
C ARG A 36 -1.43 -10.10 -19.36
N GLY A 37 -2.06 -10.09 -20.52
CA GLY A 37 -2.90 -11.18 -20.98
C GLY A 37 -2.09 -12.47 -21.07
N LEU A 38 -2.73 -13.59 -20.70
CA LEU A 38 -2.22 -14.93 -20.84
C LEU A 38 -1.76 -15.18 -22.29
N ASN A 39 -0.47 -15.37 -22.47
CA ASN A 39 0.22 -16.32 -23.35
C ASN A 39 1.61 -15.81 -23.65
N ASP A 40 2.60 -16.50 -23.08
CA ASP A 40 3.79 -16.90 -23.82
C ASP A 40 4.56 -17.87 -22.95
N GLY A 41 4.47 -19.14 -23.34
CA GLY A 41 5.23 -20.23 -22.74
C GLY A 41 6.71 -20.11 -23.10
N ILE A 42 7.53 -19.79 -22.10
CA ILE A 42 8.98 -20.02 -22.17
C ILE A 42 9.35 -20.89 -20.98
N ALA A 43 9.68 -22.15 -21.27
CA ALA A 43 10.24 -23.07 -20.29
C ALA A 43 11.62 -22.54 -19.83
N PRO A 44 11.92 -22.58 -18.52
CA PRO A 44 13.24 -22.19 -18.03
C PRO A 44 14.30 -23.21 -18.43
N PRO A 45 15.54 -22.77 -18.72
CA PRO A 45 16.64 -23.70 -18.99
C PRO A 45 16.98 -24.50 -17.72
N ALA A 46 17.12 -25.80 -17.86
CA ALA A 46 17.55 -26.72 -16.80
C ALA A 46 19.02 -26.44 -16.45
N VAL A 47 19.27 -25.96 -15.22
CA VAL A 47 20.62 -25.81 -14.68
C VAL A 47 20.91 -27.04 -13.80
N ASN A 48 21.64 -28.02 -14.35
CA ASN A 48 22.18 -29.14 -13.61
C ASN A 48 23.50 -28.70 -12.94
N GLY A 49 23.47 -28.52 -11.63
CA GLY A 49 24.65 -28.27 -10.82
C GLY A 49 24.35 -28.48 -9.34
N ALA A 50 24.99 -29.44 -8.69
CA ALA A 50 24.90 -29.62 -7.24
C ALA A 50 25.51 -28.40 -6.52
N MET A 51 24.77 -27.79 -5.62
CA MET A 51 25.27 -26.67 -4.80
C MET A 51 26.20 -27.18 -3.69
N PRO A 52 27.34 -26.49 -3.44
CA PRO A 52 28.20 -26.76 -2.30
C PRO A 52 27.53 -26.36 -0.98
N SER A 53 27.86 -27.05 0.11
CA SER A 53 27.36 -26.76 1.46
C SER A 53 27.91 -25.42 2.00
N ILE A 54 27.05 -24.64 2.66
CA ILE A 54 27.40 -23.36 3.26
C ILE A 54 27.75 -23.57 4.73
N GLN A 55 28.94 -23.14 5.13
CA GLN A 55 29.37 -23.11 6.54
C GLN A 55 29.24 -21.68 7.10
N ARG A 56 28.70 -21.57 8.30
CA ARG A 56 28.59 -20.30 9.02
C ARG A 56 29.91 -19.98 9.71
N ALA A 57 30.48 -18.81 9.49
CA ALA A 57 31.67 -18.36 10.18
C ALA A 57 31.37 -18.14 11.68
N PRO A 58 32.31 -18.48 12.63
CA PRO A 58 32.09 -18.23 14.03
C PRO A 58 32.06 -16.73 14.32
N ALA A 59 31.09 -16.29 15.11
CA ALA A 59 30.93 -14.91 15.53
C ALA A 59 32.19 -14.47 16.32
N LYS A 60 32.92 -13.48 15.80
CA LYS A 60 33.96 -12.81 16.54
C LYS A 60 33.34 -11.91 17.60
N ALA A 61 33.78 -12.06 18.82
CA ALA A 61 33.42 -11.23 19.96
C ALA A 61 33.75 -9.74 19.67
N ALA A 62 32.78 -8.87 20.00
CA ALA A 62 32.95 -7.42 19.91
C ALA A 62 33.96 -6.96 20.96
N GLU A 63 35.10 -6.51 20.52
CA GLU A 63 35.99 -5.70 21.34
C GLU A 63 35.62 -4.22 21.17
N SER A 64 35.42 -3.58 22.32
CA SER A 64 35.16 -2.16 22.47
C SER A 64 36.35 -1.33 22.04
N ILE A 65 36.19 -0.41 21.08
CA ILE A 65 37.16 0.65 20.78
C ILE A 65 36.52 2.00 21.11
N SER A 66 37.24 2.70 22.00
CA SER A 66 36.96 4.02 22.53
C SER A 66 37.00 5.12 21.46
N GLN A 67 36.24 6.17 21.73
CA GLN A 67 36.21 7.46 21.03
C GLN A 67 37.60 8.11 20.97
N ASP A 68 37.97 8.61 19.80
CA ASP A 68 38.38 9.99 19.60
C ASP A 68 38.66 10.27 18.11
N GLY A 69 38.31 11.46 17.63
CA GLY A 69 38.74 11.96 16.33
C GLY A 69 37.61 12.52 15.47
N GLY A 70 37.28 13.81 15.73
CA GLY A 70 36.41 14.57 14.83
C GLY A 70 37.05 14.73 13.46
N GLY A 71 36.28 14.43 12.43
CA GLY A 71 36.59 14.69 11.04
C GLY A 71 35.26 14.84 10.29
N ASP A 72 34.99 16.08 9.87
CA ASP A 72 33.90 16.40 8.94
C ASP A 72 33.94 15.47 7.75
N LEU A 73 32.94 14.59 7.64
CA LEU A 73 32.64 13.86 6.42
C LEU A 73 31.50 14.59 5.71
N PRO A 74 31.64 14.91 4.43
CA PRO A 74 30.55 15.52 3.68
C PRO A 74 29.38 14.55 3.56
N ALA A 75 28.22 14.97 4.04
CA ALA A 75 26.95 14.25 3.93
C ALA A 75 26.39 14.35 2.50
N GLU A 76 27.12 13.81 1.52
CA GLU A 76 26.66 13.59 0.15
C GLU A 76 26.84 12.11 -0.22
N ALA A 77 26.23 11.22 0.57
CA ALA A 77 26.13 9.81 0.22
C ALA A 77 24.80 9.57 -0.52
N SER A 78 24.91 9.58 -1.85
CA SER A 78 24.16 8.73 -2.79
C SER A 78 22.64 8.66 -2.62
N GLN A 79 21.93 9.70 -3.07
CA GLN A 79 20.48 9.63 -3.35
C GLN A 79 20.18 9.04 -4.75
N GLU A 80 21.16 8.41 -5.40
CA GLU A 80 20.96 7.73 -6.69
C GLU A 80 20.27 6.39 -6.47
N GLY A 81 18.94 6.37 -6.58
CA GLY A 81 18.16 5.13 -6.57
C GLY A 81 16.83 5.17 -5.81
N ALA A 82 16.57 6.19 -4.99
CA ALA A 82 15.29 6.28 -4.31
C ALA A 82 14.14 6.47 -5.32
N PRO A 83 13.03 5.71 -5.21
CA PRO A 83 11.90 5.87 -6.11
C PRO A 83 11.37 7.30 -6.03
N LEU A 84 11.10 7.88 -7.18
CA LEU A 84 10.52 9.22 -7.28
C LEU A 84 9.22 9.28 -6.49
N PRO A 85 8.99 10.38 -5.72
CA PRO A 85 7.75 10.56 -5.01
C PRO A 85 6.57 10.53 -5.98
N PRO A 86 5.38 10.15 -5.50
CA PRO A 86 4.16 10.29 -6.28
C PRO A 86 3.94 11.74 -6.69
N GLU A 87 3.23 11.91 -7.79
CA GLU A 87 3.01 13.21 -8.42
C GLU A 87 2.44 14.26 -7.45
N HIS A 88 2.51 15.52 -7.86
CA HIS A 88 2.22 16.72 -7.08
C HIS A 88 1.06 16.60 -6.09
N ARG A 89 1.20 17.25 -4.95
CA ARG A 89 0.13 17.42 -3.97
C ARG A 89 -1.10 18.08 -4.62
N PRO A 90 -2.27 17.43 -4.61
CA PRO A 90 -3.49 17.99 -5.17
C PRO A 90 -3.83 19.35 -4.54
N ARG A 91 -4.13 20.33 -5.39
CA ARG A 91 -4.49 21.70 -4.96
C ARG A 91 -5.99 21.93 -5.01
N THR A 92 -6.70 21.16 -5.81
CA THR A 92 -8.15 21.21 -5.99
C THR A 92 -8.78 19.83 -5.78
N ALA A 93 -10.07 19.79 -5.47
CA ALA A 93 -10.80 18.53 -5.32
C ALA A 93 -10.85 17.71 -6.64
N ALA A 94 -10.81 18.39 -7.79
CA ALA A 94 -10.78 17.74 -9.10
C ALA A 94 -9.47 16.97 -9.37
N GLU A 95 -8.34 17.48 -8.85
CA GLU A 95 -7.02 16.84 -9.00
C GLU A 95 -6.85 15.57 -8.16
N LEU A 96 -7.79 15.25 -7.28
CA LEU A 96 -7.74 14.03 -6.47
C LEU A 96 -7.89 12.75 -7.33
N GLY A 97 -8.39 12.87 -8.55
CA GLY A 97 -8.53 11.75 -9.50
C GLY A 97 -9.63 10.75 -9.15
N MET A 98 -10.60 11.15 -8.31
CA MET A 98 -11.72 10.30 -7.88
C MET A 98 -13.02 11.09 -7.80
N ARG A 99 -14.13 10.39 -7.55
CA ARG A 99 -15.42 11.03 -7.37
C ARG A 99 -15.41 11.90 -6.12
N GLN A 100 -15.72 13.19 -6.29
CA GLN A 100 -15.68 14.17 -5.22
C GLN A 100 -16.62 13.81 -4.05
N SER A 101 -17.74 13.15 -4.31
CA SER A 101 -18.68 12.69 -3.28
C SER A 101 -18.03 11.76 -2.25
N ILE A 102 -17.07 10.92 -2.66
CA ILE A 102 -16.37 10.00 -1.75
C ILE A 102 -15.51 10.77 -0.74
N VAL A 103 -14.86 11.83 -1.21
CA VAL A 103 -14.01 12.67 -0.35
C VAL A 103 -14.87 13.55 0.56
N GLU A 104 -16.02 14.02 0.08
CA GLU A 104 -17.01 14.72 0.89
C GLU A 104 -17.59 13.86 2.00
N ASP A 105 -17.99 12.63 1.67
CA ASP A 105 -18.48 11.64 2.62
C ASP A 105 -17.42 11.32 3.68
N LEU A 106 -16.14 11.22 3.29
CA LEU A 106 -15.03 11.04 4.21
C LEU A 106 -14.82 12.26 5.13
N ALA A 107 -14.88 13.48 4.58
CA ALA A 107 -14.80 14.72 5.35
C ALA A 107 -15.93 14.81 6.37
N LEU A 108 -17.14 14.42 5.98
CA LEU A 108 -18.31 14.39 6.84
C LEU A 108 -18.14 13.40 8.00
N LYS A 109 -17.62 12.19 7.70
CA LYS A 109 -17.30 11.17 8.73
C LYS A 109 -16.20 11.66 9.67
N THR A 110 -15.19 12.33 9.15
CA THR A 110 -14.09 12.89 9.93
C THR A 110 -14.62 13.95 10.91
N LEU A 111 -15.49 14.86 10.45
CA LEU A 111 -16.18 15.83 11.31
C LEU A 111 -17.15 15.19 12.29
N TYR A 112 -17.80 14.09 11.92
CA TYR A 112 -18.70 13.37 12.79
C TYR A 112 -17.99 12.78 14.03
N ILE A 113 -16.80 12.21 13.83
CA ILE A 113 -15.99 11.64 14.92
C ILE A 113 -15.23 12.74 15.68
N GLY A 114 -14.61 13.66 14.96
CA GLY A 114 -13.75 14.68 15.55
C GLY A 114 -14.51 15.88 16.15
N GLY A 115 -15.81 16.01 15.84
CA GLY A 115 -16.62 17.14 16.32
C GLY A 115 -16.27 18.46 15.63
N THR A 116 -16.11 19.52 16.42
CA THR A 116 -15.74 20.84 15.91
C THR A 116 -14.25 20.92 15.70
N MET A 117 -13.81 21.23 14.47
CA MET A 117 -12.40 21.39 14.14
C MET A 117 -12.15 22.49 13.11
N SER A 118 -10.92 22.98 13.03
CA SER A 118 -10.52 23.92 11.98
C SER A 118 -10.35 23.22 10.63
N THR A 119 -10.52 23.98 9.53
CA THR A 119 -10.26 23.44 8.17
C THR A 119 -8.82 22.91 8.03
N ARG A 120 -7.85 23.52 8.73
CA ARG A 120 -6.47 23.01 8.76
C ARG A 120 -6.38 21.64 9.43
N GLU A 121 -7.09 21.43 10.52
CA GLU A 121 -7.11 20.15 11.23
C GLU A 121 -7.77 19.07 10.37
N LEU A 122 -8.89 19.41 9.70
CA LEU A 122 -9.55 18.53 8.75
C LEU A 122 -8.60 18.15 7.61
N ALA A 123 -7.91 19.15 7.01
CA ALA A 123 -6.90 18.92 5.98
C ALA A 123 -5.80 17.97 6.45
N ARG A 124 -5.29 18.18 7.67
CA ARG A 124 -4.24 17.35 8.27
C ARG A 124 -4.70 15.91 8.49
N GLN A 125 -5.90 15.70 9.03
CA GLN A 125 -6.44 14.37 9.28
C GLN A 125 -6.67 13.60 7.96
N MET A 126 -7.16 14.30 6.94
CA MET A 126 -7.39 13.72 5.62
C MET A 126 -6.15 13.70 4.72
N ARG A 127 -5.01 14.22 5.16
CA ARG A 127 -3.78 14.32 4.38
C ARG A 127 -3.96 15.09 3.07
N LEU A 128 -4.76 16.12 3.09
CA LEU A 128 -5.07 16.99 1.94
C LEU A 128 -4.43 18.37 2.12
N SER A 129 -4.37 19.15 1.03
CA SER A 129 -4.05 20.57 1.12
C SER A 129 -5.20 21.33 1.78
N VAL A 130 -4.88 22.43 2.44
CA VAL A 130 -5.90 23.30 3.07
C VAL A 130 -6.89 23.83 2.04
N ASN A 131 -6.44 24.10 0.81
CA ASN A 131 -7.31 24.56 -0.28
C ASN A 131 -8.40 23.54 -0.63
N VAL A 132 -8.01 22.27 -0.76
CA VAL A 132 -8.97 21.16 -1.01
C VAL A 132 -9.95 21.03 0.16
N ALA A 133 -9.45 21.12 1.40
CA ALA A 133 -10.34 21.06 2.58
C ALA A 133 -11.32 22.24 2.62
N ASP A 134 -10.90 23.45 2.23
CA ASP A 134 -11.79 24.60 2.11
C ASP A 134 -12.85 24.41 1.02
N GLU A 135 -12.49 23.85 -0.14
CA GLU A 135 -13.47 23.49 -1.19
C GLU A 135 -14.53 22.50 -0.65
N LEU A 136 -14.10 21.45 0.05
CA LEU A 136 -14.99 20.47 0.66
C LEU A 136 -15.92 21.09 1.70
N VAL A 137 -15.36 21.93 2.60
CA VAL A 137 -16.15 22.65 3.62
C VAL A 137 -17.19 23.57 2.97
N ASN A 138 -16.81 24.35 1.96
CA ASN A 138 -17.72 25.22 1.25
C ASN A 138 -18.87 24.45 0.58
N LYS A 139 -18.56 23.30 0.00
CA LYS A 139 -19.59 22.45 -0.62
C LYS A 139 -20.51 21.80 0.41
N MET A 140 -19.95 21.26 1.50
CA MET A 140 -20.76 20.73 2.61
C MET A 140 -21.64 21.80 3.25
N ARG A 141 -21.16 23.05 3.32
CA ARG A 141 -21.93 24.20 3.83
C ARG A 141 -23.08 24.55 2.87
N ALA A 142 -22.81 24.57 1.57
CA ALA A 142 -23.86 24.77 0.55
C ALA A 142 -24.94 23.70 0.64
N GLY A 143 -24.57 22.44 0.95
CA GLY A 143 -25.49 21.33 1.23
C GLY A 143 -26.10 21.35 2.64
N GLN A 144 -25.88 22.38 3.45
CA GLN A 144 -26.37 22.51 4.82
C GLN A 144 -25.93 21.38 5.77
N LEU A 145 -24.83 20.67 5.45
CA LEU A 145 -24.29 19.57 6.25
C LEU A 145 -23.36 20.06 7.35
N CYS A 146 -22.73 21.22 7.18
CA CYS A 146 -21.88 21.84 8.19
C CYS A 146 -22.11 23.35 8.29
N GLN A 147 -21.66 23.93 9.39
CA GLN A 147 -21.72 25.39 9.67
C GLN A 147 -20.38 25.86 10.21
N VAL A 148 -20.06 27.12 9.94
CA VAL A 148 -18.90 27.80 10.52
C VAL A 148 -19.28 28.29 11.90
N THR A 149 -18.57 27.85 12.92
CA THR A 149 -18.78 28.21 14.33
C THR A 149 -17.83 29.30 14.81
N GLY A 150 -16.75 29.57 14.06
CA GLY A 150 -15.75 30.56 14.39
C GLY A 150 -14.66 30.66 13.33
N MET A 151 -13.72 31.56 13.55
CA MET A 151 -12.52 31.74 12.74
C MET A 151 -11.29 31.68 13.63
N THR A 152 -10.31 30.88 13.27
CA THR A 152 -9.02 30.78 13.98
C THR A 152 -7.91 30.97 12.98
N ALA A 153 -7.06 31.99 13.16
CA ALA A 153 -5.94 32.29 12.26
C ALA A 153 -6.36 32.35 10.77
N ASN A 154 -7.43 33.05 10.45
CA ASN A 154 -8.04 33.18 9.12
C ASN A 154 -8.57 31.84 8.50
N LEU A 155 -8.72 30.81 9.30
CA LEU A 155 -9.31 29.54 8.87
C LEU A 155 -10.64 29.30 9.58
N ALA A 156 -11.62 28.82 8.85
CA ALA A 156 -12.92 28.48 9.40
C ALA A 156 -12.81 27.30 10.40
N THR A 157 -13.48 27.48 11.53
CA THR A 157 -13.79 26.41 12.47
C THR A 157 -15.17 25.88 12.12
N VAL A 158 -15.28 24.57 11.88
CA VAL A 158 -16.45 23.93 11.28
C VAL A 158 -17.03 22.90 12.23
N ALA A 159 -18.36 22.87 12.33
CA ALA A 159 -19.10 21.83 13.03
C ALA A 159 -20.24 21.31 12.15
N LEU A 160 -20.66 20.07 12.36
CA LEU A 160 -21.80 19.49 11.66
C LEU A 160 -23.12 20.11 12.15
N THR A 161 -24.04 20.31 11.21
CA THR A 161 -25.45 20.55 11.52
C THR A 161 -26.13 19.26 11.95
N ASP A 162 -27.39 19.32 12.41
CA ASP A 162 -28.16 18.13 12.71
C ASP A 162 -28.38 17.22 11.47
N GLN A 163 -28.53 17.84 10.30
CA GLN A 163 -28.60 17.10 9.04
C GLN A 163 -27.25 16.43 8.73
N GLY A 164 -26.14 17.15 8.91
CA GLY A 164 -24.79 16.58 8.74
C GLY A 164 -24.51 15.45 9.70
N ARG A 165 -24.94 15.53 10.95
CA ARG A 165 -24.78 14.45 11.95
C ARG A 165 -25.56 13.19 11.55
N ARG A 166 -26.81 13.35 11.12
CA ARG A 166 -27.61 12.21 10.62
C ARG A 166 -26.94 11.55 9.42
N ARG A 167 -26.52 12.35 8.44
CA ARG A 167 -25.80 11.84 7.28
C ARG A 167 -24.46 11.17 7.64
N GLY A 168 -23.71 11.74 8.57
CA GLY A 168 -22.48 11.16 9.10
C GLY A 168 -22.69 9.78 9.73
N LEU A 169 -23.76 9.63 10.52
CA LEU A 169 -24.14 8.36 11.12
C LEU A 169 -24.48 7.29 10.07
N GLU A 170 -25.24 7.66 9.04
CA GLU A 170 -25.55 6.76 7.92
C GLU A 170 -24.28 6.29 7.19
N LEU A 171 -23.36 7.22 6.91
CA LEU A 171 -22.10 6.90 6.26
C LEU A 171 -21.19 6.01 7.12
N MET A 172 -21.17 6.24 8.44
CA MET A 172 -20.45 5.37 9.38
C MET A 172 -21.04 3.96 9.44
N ALA A 173 -22.35 3.81 9.24
CA ALA A 173 -22.99 2.51 9.14
C ALA A 173 -22.60 1.75 7.85
N LEU A 174 -22.25 2.46 6.77
CA LEU A 174 -21.79 1.88 5.51
C LEU A 174 -20.29 1.53 5.53
N SER A 175 -19.45 2.38 6.10
CA SER A 175 -18.01 2.16 6.22
C SER A 175 -17.46 3.00 7.37
N GLN A 176 -16.75 2.37 8.30
CA GLN A 176 -16.13 3.04 9.45
C GLN A 176 -14.76 3.64 9.14
N TYR A 177 -14.29 3.55 7.89
CA TYR A 177 -13.01 4.16 7.52
C TYR A 177 -13.04 5.66 7.72
N VAL A 178 -12.11 6.16 8.53
CA VAL A 178 -11.82 7.58 8.75
C VAL A 178 -10.30 7.74 8.78
N GLY A 179 -9.77 8.73 8.05
CA GLY A 179 -8.32 8.93 7.96
C GLY A 179 -7.92 9.65 6.68
N ALA A 180 -6.75 9.32 6.16
CA ALA A 180 -6.23 9.91 4.93
C ALA A 180 -7.21 9.70 3.76
N ALA A 181 -7.39 10.74 2.95
CA ALA A 181 -8.17 10.58 1.72
C ALA A 181 -7.53 9.54 0.81
N PRO A 182 -8.32 8.67 0.16
CA PRO A 182 -7.77 7.64 -0.70
C PRO A 182 -7.13 8.23 -1.95
N VAL A 183 -6.33 7.42 -2.61
CA VAL A 183 -5.86 7.73 -3.97
C VAL A 183 -6.65 6.88 -4.98
N SER A 184 -6.68 7.31 -6.24
CA SER A 184 -7.33 6.53 -7.28
C SER A 184 -6.55 5.25 -7.57
N LEU A 185 -7.25 4.20 -8.01
CA LEU A 185 -6.64 2.96 -8.43
C LEU A 185 -5.60 3.18 -9.54
N GLU A 186 -5.85 4.11 -10.46
CA GLU A 186 -4.94 4.43 -11.56
C GLU A 186 -3.62 5.01 -11.04
N SER A 187 -3.67 5.96 -10.11
CA SER A 187 -2.48 6.53 -9.46
C SER A 187 -1.70 5.46 -8.72
N TYR A 188 -2.39 4.57 -7.99
CA TYR A 188 -1.78 3.45 -7.28
C TYR A 188 -1.05 2.51 -8.24
N VAL A 189 -1.73 2.03 -9.30
CA VAL A 189 -1.13 1.13 -10.30
C VAL A 189 0.07 1.78 -10.99
N THR A 190 -0.04 3.06 -11.32
CA THR A 190 1.06 3.81 -11.94
C THR A 190 2.29 3.86 -11.03
N GLN A 191 2.10 4.17 -9.75
CA GLN A 191 3.20 4.22 -8.78
C GLN A 191 3.81 2.83 -8.53
N VAL A 192 3.00 1.78 -8.38
CA VAL A 192 3.49 0.39 -8.24
C VAL A 192 4.35 -0.02 -9.42
N ARG A 193 3.95 0.34 -10.65
CA ARG A 193 4.74 0.06 -11.86
C ARG A 193 6.04 0.83 -11.91
N LYS A 194 6.07 2.09 -11.42
CA LYS A 194 7.28 2.91 -11.35
C LYS A 194 8.32 2.27 -10.42
N GLN A 195 7.90 1.70 -9.30
CA GLN A 195 8.74 1.13 -8.24
C GLN A 195 8.79 -0.40 -8.23
N SER A 196 8.53 -1.03 -9.38
CA SER A 196 8.59 -2.48 -9.53
C SER A 196 10.00 -3.02 -9.29
N VAL A 197 10.12 -4.15 -8.58
CA VAL A 197 11.38 -4.88 -8.36
C VAL A 197 12.12 -5.16 -9.68
N ARG A 198 11.39 -5.36 -10.78
CA ARG A 198 11.99 -5.58 -12.12
C ARG A 198 12.79 -4.40 -12.66
N LYS A 199 12.63 -3.21 -12.06
CA LYS A 199 13.38 -2.01 -12.43
C LYS A 199 14.56 -1.73 -11.51
N MET A 200 14.70 -2.50 -10.44
CA MET A 200 15.84 -2.38 -9.55
C MET A 200 17.09 -2.93 -10.21
N ILE A 201 18.19 -2.23 -9.99
CA ILE A 201 19.52 -2.67 -10.42
C ILE A 201 20.30 -3.02 -9.16
N VAL A 202 20.48 -4.31 -8.92
CA VAL A 202 21.30 -4.83 -7.81
C VAL A 202 22.73 -4.96 -8.31
N ARG A 203 23.63 -4.16 -7.75
CA ARG A 203 25.05 -4.19 -8.11
C ARG A 203 25.76 -5.36 -7.40
N LYS A 204 26.85 -5.83 -7.98
CA LYS A 204 27.68 -6.90 -7.37
C LYS A 204 28.12 -6.53 -5.94
N ALA A 205 28.52 -5.28 -5.72
CA ALA A 205 28.91 -4.78 -4.39
C ALA A 205 27.78 -4.86 -3.35
N ASP A 206 26.51 -4.67 -3.76
CA ASP A 206 25.37 -4.75 -2.85
C ASP A 206 25.14 -6.19 -2.40
N VAL A 207 25.27 -7.15 -3.34
CA VAL A 207 25.19 -8.57 -3.06
C VAL A 207 26.36 -8.99 -2.14
N GLU A 208 27.59 -8.63 -2.46
CA GLU A 208 28.78 -8.97 -1.66
C GLU A 208 28.68 -8.40 -0.23
N ARG A 209 28.19 -7.18 -0.08
CA ARG A 209 27.96 -6.55 1.23
C ARG A 209 26.90 -7.29 2.03
N ALA A 210 25.74 -7.59 1.42
CA ALA A 210 24.63 -8.23 2.11
C ALA A 210 24.96 -9.68 2.52
N PHE A 211 25.76 -10.37 1.72
CA PHE A 211 26.16 -11.76 1.95
C PHE A 211 27.49 -11.89 2.70
N GLY A 212 28.10 -10.79 3.16
CA GLY A 212 29.43 -10.78 3.80
C GLY A 212 29.54 -11.66 5.06
N ASP A 213 28.44 -11.89 5.77
CA ASP A 213 28.38 -12.76 6.95
C ASP A 213 28.28 -14.26 6.61
N LEU A 214 28.11 -14.59 5.33
CA LEU A 214 27.93 -15.96 4.86
C LEU A 214 29.11 -16.39 3.98
N VAL A 215 29.60 -17.60 4.20
CA VAL A 215 30.62 -18.19 3.32
C VAL A 215 29.92 -18.86 2.14
N ILE A 216 29.92 -18.22 0.98
CA ILE A 216 29.25 -18.68 -0.25
C ILE A 216 30.25 -18.72 -1.39
N ASP A 217 30.14 -19.76 -2.23
CA ASP A 217 30.93 -19.85 -3.46
C ASP A 217 30.67 -18.62 -4.36
N PRO A 218 31.71 -17.96 -4.89
CA PRO A 218 31.57 -16.80 -5.77
C PRO A 218 30.68 -17.04 -7.00
N LYS A 219 30.62 -18.29 -7.52
CA LYS A 219 29.72 -18.64 -8.63
C LYS A 219 28.25 -18.58 -8.20
N VAL A 220 27.94 -19.09 -7.00
CA VAL A 220 26.58 -19.02 -6.43
C VAL A 220 26.20 -17.58 -6.17
N LEU A 221 27.11 -16.77 -5.65
CA LEU A 221 26.88 -15.34 -5.43
C LEU A 221 26.56 -14.60 -6.75
N GLY A 222 27.29 -14.92 -7.82
CA GLY A 222 27.00 -14.41 -9.16
C GLY A 222 25.63 -14.84 -9.69
N GLN A 223 25.22 -16.07 -9.45
CA GLN A 223 23.89 -16.58 -9.82
C GLN A 223 22.78 -15.85 -9.05
N ILE A 224 22.98 -15.63 -7.74
CA ILE A 224 22.05 -14.85 -6.90
C ILE A 224 21.89 -13.44 -7.46
N GLY A 225 22.98 -12.74 -7.74
CA GLY A 225 22.93 -11.40 -8.31
C GLY A 225 22.19 -11.33 -9.65
N THR A 226 22.42 -12.31 -10.53
CA THR A 226 21.70 -12.44 -11.81
C THR A 226 20.22 -12.71 -11.56
N GLY A 227 19.88 -13.59 -10.62
CA GLY A 227 18.50 -13.89 -10.24
C GLY A 227 17.75 -12.66 -9.72
N LEU A 228 18.36 -11.91 -8.83
CA LEU A 228 17.79 -10.66 -8.28
C LEU A 228 17.54 -9.63 -9.39
N ASN A 229 18.48 -9.45 -10.31
CA ASN A 229 18.33 -8.51 -11.44
C ASN A 229 17.31 -8.96 -12.48
N SER A 230 16.96 -10.25 -12.51
CA SER A 230 15.94 -10.75 -13.45
C SER A 230 14.53 -10.26 -13.10
N GLY A 231 14.28 -9.90 -11.83
CA GLY A 231 12.97 -9.55 -11.30
C GLY A 231 11.92 -10.67 -11.46
N ALA A 232 12.38 -11.90 -11.71
CA ALA A 232 11.55 -13.09 -11.86
C ALA A 232 11.54 -13.90 -10.56
N SER A 233 10.68 -14.93 -10.50
CA SER A 233 10.67 -15.86 -9.38
C SER A 233 11.98 -16.66 -9.33
N ILE A 234 12.54 -16.79 -8.13
CA ILE A 234 13.78 -17.51 -7.88
C ILE A 234 13.44 -18.78 -7.11
N PHE A 235 13.85 -19.94 -7.64
CA PHE A 235 13.69 -21.22 -6.99
C PHE A 235 15.03 -21.70 -6.43
N VAL A 236 15.13 -21.85 -5.10
CA VAL A 236 16.33 -22.31 -4.40
C VAL A 236 16.09 -23.74 -3.93
N HIS A 237 16.88 -24.69 -4.43
CA HIS A 237 16.77 -26.10 -4.08
C HIS A 237 18.09 -26.70 -3.58
N GLY A 238 18.02 -27.83 -2.89
CA GLY A 238 19.17 -28.55 -2.36
C GLY A 238 18.82 -29.37 -1.12
N PRO A 239 19.75 -30.18 -0.58
CA PRO A 239 19.56 -30.99 0.62
C PRO A 239 19.16 -30.13 1.85
N ALA A 240 18.64 -30.78 2.90
CA ALA A 240 18.41 -30.11 4.18
C ALA A 240 19.74 -29.62 4.79
N GLY A 241 19.71 -28.48 5.51
CA GLY A 241 20.88 -27.96 6.22
C GLY A 241 21.88 -27.16 5.38
N VAL A 242 21.72 -27.02 4.05
CA VAL A 242 22.68 -26.29 3.20
C VAL A 242 22.47 -24.76 3.18
N GLY A 243 21.64 -24.20 4.06
CA GLY A 243 21.48 -22.74 4.22
C GLY A 243 20.52 -22.07 3.24
N LYS A 244 19.59 -22.80 2.60
CA LYS A 244 18.60 -22.23 1.66
C LYS A 244 17.80 -21.06 2.26
N THR A 245 17.33 -21.23 3.49
CA THR A 245 16.57 -20.19 4.20
C THR A 245 17.43 -18.95 4.45
N ALA A 246 18.68 -19.12 4.90
CA ALA A 246 19.59 -18.00 5.12
C ALA A 246 19.89 -17.24 3.83
N ILE A 247 20.01 -17.94 2.69
CA ILE A 247 20.15 -17.31 1.38
C ILE A 247 18.90 -16.49 1.05
N ALA A 248 17.70 -17.07 1.18
CA ALA A 248 16.45 -16.39 0.87
C ALA A 248 16.23 -15.13 1.73
N GLU A 249 16.48 -15.24 3.04
CA GLU A 249 16.42 -14.11 3.97
C GLU A 249 17.43 -13.02 3.60
N THR A 250 18.65 -13.39 3.20
CA THR A 250 19.66 -12.41 2.81
C THR A 250 19.31 -11.75 1.48
N MET A 251 18.78 -12.50 0.50
CA MET A 251 18.26 -11.94 -0.74
C MET A 251 17.14 -10.92 -0.48
N SER A 252 16.22 -11.22 0.45
CA SER A 252 15.15 -10.29 0.82
C SER A 252 15.70 -8.99 1.43
N ARG A 253 16.78 -9.06 2.21
CA ARG A 253 17.46 -7.88 2.78
C ARG A 253 18.07 -6.99 1.70
N VAL A 254 18.68 -7.57 0.66
CA VAL A 254 19.21 -6.78 -0.49
C VAL A 254 18.09 -5.96 -1.14
N LEU A 255 16.91 -6.55 -1.33
CA LEU A 255 15.77 -5.86 -1.93
C LEU A 255 15.12 -4.84 -0.97
N ALA A 256 15.20 -5.07 0.34
CA ALA A 256 14.62 -4.21 1.36
C ALA A 256 15.43 -2.94 1.65
N GLU A 257 16.67 -2.82 1.16
CA GLU A 257 17.46 -1.58 1.24
C GLU A 257 16.80 -0.43 0.45
N ASP A 258 16.00 -0.77 -0.56
CA ASP A 258 15.21 0.21 -1.32
C ASP A 258 13.93 0.60 -0.57
N SER A 259 13.44 1.79 -0.84
CA SER A 259 12.19 2.29 -0.27
C SER A 259 11.11 2.34 -1.33
N VAL A 260 9.85 2.28 -0.88
CA VAL A 260 8.68 2.37 -1.75
C VAL A 260 7.69 3.39 -1.21
N TRP A 261 6.91 3.99 -2.10
CA TRP A 261 5.80 4.84 -1.75
C TRP A 261 4.51 4.02 -1.74
N ILE A 262 3.80 4.06 -0.63
CA ILE A 262 2.55 3.32 -0.39
C ILE A 262 1.47 4.33 0.00
N PRO A 263 0.26 4.28 -0.58
CA PRO A 263 -0.83 5.14 -0.14
C PRO A 263 -1.42 4.60 1.17
N TYR A 264 -2.01 5.47 1.97
CA TYR A 264 -2.75 5.02 3.16
C TYR A 264 -3.96 4.16 2.78
N SER A 265 -4.68 4.58 1.75
CA SER A 265 -5.83 3.86 1.21
C SER A 265 -6.02 4.14 -0.27
N ILE A 266 -6.73 3.25 -0.95
CA ILE A 266 -7.15 3.40 -2.34
C ILE A 266 -8.66 3.33 -2.43
N GLU A 267 -9.21 3.96 -3.47
CA GLU A 267 -10.63 3.85 -3.82
C GLU A 267 -10.78 2.96 -5.04
N VAL A 268 -11.68 1.98 -4.95
CA VAL A 268 -12.04 1.08 -6.05
C VAL A 268 -13.55 0.92 -6.06
N ASP A 269 -14.20 1.41 -7.10
CA ASP A 269 -15.66 1.30 -7.31
C ASP A 269 -16.52 1.74 -6.11
N GLY A 270 -16.08 2.78 -5.39
CA GLY A 270 -16.76 3.32 -4.20
C GLY A 270 -16.38 2.62 -2.90
N GLN A 271 -15.54 1.61 -2.95
CA GLN A 271 -15.04 0.91 -1.77
C GLN A 271 -13.67 1.45 -1.34
N MET A 272 -13.46 1.51 -0.03
CA MET A 272 -12.18 1.86 0.56
C MET A 272 -11.37 0.62 0.84
N ILE A 273 -10.12 0.59 0.35
CA ILE A 273 -9.16 -0.46 0.65
C ILE A 273 -7.99 0.19 1.39
N VAL A 274 -7.76 -0.23 2.62
CA VAL A 274 -6.60 0.21 3.41
C VAL A 274 -5.38 -0.56 2.93
N VAL A 275 -4.34 0.16 2.52
CA VAL A 275 -3.11 -0.41 1.99
C VAL A 275 -1.98 -0.32 3.02
N TYR A 276 -1.83 0.83 3.67
CA TYR A 276 -0.78 1.02 4.66
C TYR A 276 -1.13 0.34 5.98
N ASP A 277 -0.28 -0.62 6.38
CA ASP A 277 -0.31 -1.27 7.69
C ASP A 277 1.02 -0.99 8.41
N PRO A 278 1.03 -0.29 9.55
CA PRO A 278 2.25 0.02 10.29
C PRO A 278 2.96 -1.22 10.86
N MET A 279 2.29 -2.37 10.96
CA MET A 279 2.90 -3.62 11.41
C MET A 279 3.84 -4.22 10.35
N ILE A 280 3.49 -4.05 9.08
CA ILE A 280 4.23 -4.59 7.93
C ILE A 280 5.10 -3.51 7.29
N HIS A 281 4.56 -2.30 7.13
CA HIS A 281 5.18 -1.20 6.39
C HIS A 281 5.97 -0.28 7.32
N LYS A 282 7.26 -0.52 7.43
CA LYS A 282 8.15 0.34 8.24
C LYS A 282 8.39 1.65 7.52
N ARG A 283 7.93 2.75 8.15
CA ARG A 283 8.14 4.10 7.64
C ARG A 283 9.64 4.42 7.57
N VAL A 284 10.05 5.06 6.48
CA VAL A 284 11.40 5.60 6.32
C VAL A 284 11.32 7.11 6.50
N ASP A 285 11.99 7.61 7.54
CA ASP A 285 12.19 9.04 7.71
C ASP A 285 13.27 9.52 6.73
N GLY A 286 13.01 10.58 6.04
CA GLY A 286 13.89 11.13 5.02
C GLY A 286 13.52 12.57 4.71
N PRO A 287 14.26 13.26 3.82
CA PRO A 287 13.94 14.62 3.45
C PRO A 287 12.47 14.71 3.04
N GLN A 288 11.78 15.70 3.61
CA GLN A 288 10.45 16.05 3.14
C GLN A 288 10.61 16.59 1.71
N PHE A 289 10.03 15.90 0.76
CA PHE A 289 9.96 16.42 -0.59
C PHE A 289 8.93 17.55 -0.59
N ASP A 290 9.39 18.76 -0.85
CA ASP A 290 8.50 19.90 -1.05
C ASP A 290 7.51 19.55 -2.16
N ASN A 291 6.21 19.67 -1.86
CA ASN A 291 5.14 19.38 -2.83
C ASN A 291 4.78 17.88 -3.05
N CYS A 292 5.17 16.98 -2.17
CA CYS A 292 4.73 15.58 -2.21
C CYS A 292 3.27 15.44 -1.76
N ASP A 293 2.54 14.53 -2.38
CA ASP A 293 1.18 14.17 -1.97
C ASP A 293 1.21 13.42 -0.63
N GLU A 294 0.70 14.06 0.43
CA GLU A 294 0.71 13.53 1.80
C GLU A 294 -0.18 12.28 1.99
N ARG A 295 -1.01 11.93 1.02
CA ARG A 295 -1.77 10.67 1.03
C ARG A 295 -0.89 9.44 0.86
N TRP A 296 0.37 9.65 0.50
CA TRP A 296 1.38 8.61 0.35
C TRP A 296 2.39 8.66 1.50
N ILE A 297 2.93 7.50 1.84
CA ILE A 297 3.96 7.35 2.84
C ILE A 297 5.14 6.57 2.26
N ARG A 298 6.35 7.03 2.56
CA ARG A 298 7.56 6.33 2.18
C ARG A 298 7.86 5.25 3.20
N CYS A 299 7.99 4.01 2.75
CA CYS A 299 8.26 2.85 3.58
C CYS A 299 9.47 2.08 3.05
N GLN A 300 10.15 1.37 3.94
CA GLN A 300 11.07 0.33 3.53
C GLN A 300 10.30 -0.69 2.71
N ARG A 301 10.91 -1.21 1.63
CA ARG A 301 10.23 -2.25 0.82
C ARG A 301 9.90 -3.44 1.72
N PRO A 302 8.63 -3.82 1.85
CA PRO A 302 8.25 -4.92 2.73
C PRO A 302 8.74 -6.25 2.18
N ALA A 303 9.19 -7.11 3.07
CA ALA A 303 9.53 -8.50 2.77
C ALA A 303 8.80 -9.39 3.79
N VAL A 304 8.10 -10.39 3.29
CA VAL A 304 7.33 -11.32 4.13
C VAL A 304 7.89 -12.73 3.92
N LEU A 305 8.24 -13.39 5.02
CA LEU A 305 8.63 -14.78 5.05
C LEU A 305 7.42 -15.63 5.48
N VAL A 306 7.03 -16.58 4.66
CA VAL A 306 5.91 -17.50 4.95
C VAL A 306 6.36 -18.94 4.84
N GLY A 307 5.74 -19.82 5.63
CA GLY A 307 5.98 -21.25 5.60
C GLY A 307 5.09 -22.00 4.60
N GLY A 308 5.02 -23.32 4.77
CA GLY A 308 4.20 -24.18 3.92
C GLY A 308 2.69 -24.06 4.13
N GLU A 309 2.26 -23.27 5.11
CA GLU A 309 0.87 -22.96 5.42
C GLU A 309 0.24 -21.91 4.47
N LEU A 310 1.07 -21.21 3.67
CA LEU A 310 0.58 -20.19 2.76
C LEU A 310 -0.33 -20.77 1.69
N THR A 311 -1.56 -20.28 1.64
CA THR A 311 -2.51 -20.56 0.56
C THR A 311 -2.78 -19.30 -0.26
N ILE A 312 -3.30 -19.47 -1.48
CA ILE A 312 -3.64 -18.34 -2.35
C ILE A 312 -4.70 -17.43 -1.69
N ASP A 313 -5.67 -18.02 -1.00
CA ASP A 313 -6.74 -17.28 -0.32
C ASP A 313 -6.21 -16.35 0.78
N MET A 314 -5.05 -16.68 1.39
CA MET A 314 -4.40 -15.81 2.38
C MET A 314 -3.76 -14.56 1.76
N LEU A 315 -3.62 -14.53 0.44
CA LEU A 315 -3.12 -13.36 -0.31
C LEU A 315 -4.26 -12.47 -0.82
N ASP A 316 -5.51 -12.84 -0.57
CA ASP A 316 -6.68 -12.06 -0.96
C ASP A 316 -6.97 -10.93 0.00
N LEU A 317 -7.62 -9.87 -0.52
CA LEU A 317 -8.09 -8.79 0.32
C LEU A 317 -9.13 -9.32 1.29
N GLN A 318 -8.99 -8.96 2.56
CA GLN A 318 -9.91 -9.34 3.61
C GLN A 318 -10.94 -8.24 3.86
N PHE A 319 -12.22 -8.58 3.76
CA PHE A 319 -13.30 -7.69 4.16
C PHE A 319 -13.56 -7.83 5.65
N ASN A 320 -13.44 -6.74 6.39
CA ASN A 320 -13.77 -6.71 7.80
C ASN A 320 -15.25 -6.34 7.97
N ALA A 321 -16.06 -7.31 8.40
CA ALA A 321 -17.51 -7.13 8.58
C ALA A 321 -17.87 -6.09 9.65
N THR A 322 -17.00 -5.82 10.62
CA THR A 322 -17.21 -4.82 11.67
C THR A 322 -16.93 -3.42 11.17
N THR A 323 -15.77 -3.20 10.55
CA THR A 323 -15.35 -1.88 10.08
C THR A 323 -15.85 -1.56 8.67
N LYS A 324 -16.30 -2.59 7.95
CA LYS A 324 -16.88 -2.49 6.60
C LYS A 324 -15.96 -1.81 5.57
N PHE A 325 -14.69 -2.17 5.61
CA PHE A 325 -13.73 -1.85 4.56
C PHE A 325 -12.76 -3.02 4.36
N TYR A 326 -12.06 -2.98 3.23
CA TYR A 326 -11.07 -3.99 2.89
C TYR A 326 -9.68 -3.61 3.41
N SER A 327 -8.91 -4.61 3.82
CA SER A 327 -7.49 -4.47 4.13
C SER A 327 -6.68 -5.50 3.34
N GLY A 328 -5.38 -5.25 3.17
CA GLY A 328 -4.46 -6.22 2.62
C GLY A 328 -4.25 -7.42 3.55
N PRO A 329 -3.69 -8.51 3.03
CA PRO A 329 -3.33 -9.70 3.77
C PRO A 329 -2.23 -9.43 4.79
#